data_b79cdba0fc7865423d8abc8179ba999b
#
_entry.id   b79cdba0fc7865423d8abc8179ba999b
#
_cell.length_a   1.000
_cell.length_b   1.000
_cell.length_c   1.000
_cell.angle_alpha   90.00
_cell.angle_beta   90.00
_cell.angle_gamma   90.00
#
_symmetry.space_group_name_H-M   'P 1'
#
loop_
_entity.id
_entity.type
_entity.pdbx_description
1 polymer ?
#
loop_
_entity_poly.entity_id
_entity_poly.type
_entity_poly.pdbx_seq_one_letter_code
_entity_poly.pdbx_strand_id
1 'polypeptide(L)'
;MPIHPDLLALDFLKWAEQARAKSQERLFPAAKADAKNGQGNWISKAFSRHLAEVGKNWPTAKRGFHSLRKTLIQELQGAGVVSELRAQLVGHELDDEHHVTYSRAFTAKEKLNGLGSVSPGLSVLAYGLGLPALLPLLKEAPPSKKPSKPRKQSK
;
A
#
# COMPACT_ATOMS: atom_id res chain seq x y z
N MET A 1 -4.83 6.98 -8.74
CA MET A 1 -4.91 5.52 -8.56
C MET A 1 -6.36 5.11 -8.34
N PRO A 2 -6.84 4.02 -8.94
CA PRO A 2 -8.13 3.44 -8.59
C PRO A 2 -8.07 2.80 -7.20
N ILE A 3 -9.24 2.65 -6.55
CA ILE A 3 -9.36 1.91 -5.30
C ILE A 3 -9.64 0.45 -5.65
N HIS A 4 -8.84 -0.46 -5.08
CA HIS A 4 -8.97 -1.90 -5.32
C HIS A 4 -10.31 -2.43 -4.76
N PRO A 5 -10.99 -3.39 -5.43
CA PRO A 5 -12.26 -3.95 -4.95
C PRO A 5 -12.18 -4.51 -3.52
N ASP A 6 -11.11 -5.19 -3.15
CA ASP A 6 -10.94 -5.73 -1.80
C ASP A 6 -10.85 -4.60 -0.73
N LEU A 7 -10.31 -3.42 -1.08
CA LEU A 7 -10.34 -2.26 -0.18
C LEU A 7 -11.76 -1.71 -0.01
N LEU A 8 -12.58 -1.77 -1.05
CA LEU A 8 -14.00 -1.40 -0.95
C LEU A 8 -14.75 -2.36 -0.04
N ALA A 9 -14.49 -3.67 -0.16
CA ALA A 9 -15.05 -4.70 0.71
C ALA A 9 -14.61 -4.54 2.18
N LEU A 10 -13.44 -3.94 2.43
CA LEU A 10 -12.93 -3.61 3.77
C LEU A 10 -13.49 -2.30 4.36
N ASP A 11 -14.51 -1.69 3.73
CA ASP A 11 -15.09 -0.41 4.16
C ASP A 11 -14.10 0.79 4.13
N PHE A 12 -13.08 0.75 3.26
CA PHE A 12 -12.08 1.80 3.15
C PHE A 12 -12.69 3.19 2.91
N LEU A 13 -13.75 3.28 2.11
CA LEU A 13 -14.43 4.57 1.85
C LEU A 13 -15.09 5.12 3.12
N LYS A 14 -15.75 4.27 3.91
CA LYS A 14 -16.35 4.70 5.19
C LYS A 14 -15.30 5.25 6.14
N TRP A 15 -14.12 4.62 6.16
CA TRP A 15 -13.00 5.13 6.94
C TRP A 15 -12.50 6.49 6.44
N ALA A 16 -12.35 6.65 5.12
CA ALA A 16 -11.95 7.92 4.52
C ALA A 16 -12.97 9.05 4.81
N GLU A 17 -14.27 8.74 4.75
CA GLU A 17 -15.36 9.67 5.09
C GLU A 17 -15.32 10.08 6.57
N GLN A 18 -15.08 9.13 7.49
CA GLN A 18 -14.93 9.45 8.90
C GLN A 18 -13.70 10.34 9.18
N ALA A 19 -12.59 10.12 8.50
CA ALA A 19 -11.41 10.98 8.60
C ALA A 19 -11.73 12.40 8.13
N ARG A 20 -12.46 12.52 7.01
CA ARG A 20 -12.93 13.82 6.47
C ARG A 20 -13.90 14.51 7.42
N ALA A 21 -14.87 13.79 7.98
CA ALA A 21 -15.86 14.34 8.93
C ALA A 21 -15.19 14.88 10.21
N LYS A 22 -14.04 14.32 10.60
CA LYS A 22 -13.20 14.78 11.71
C LYS A 22 -12.20 15.88 11.31
N SER A 23 -12.33 16.46 10.11
CA SER A 23 -11.40 17.45 9.57
C SER A 23 -9.92 17.02 9.61
N GLN A 24 -9.68 15.72 9.47
CA GLN A 24 -8.30 15.19 9.40
C GLN A 24 -7.71 15.48 8.02
N GLU A 25 -6.58 16.16 7.98
CA GLU A 25 -5.87 16.45 6.73
C GLU A 25 -5.33 15.19 6.04
N ARG A 26 -5.17 14.10 6.80
CA ARG A 26 -4.54 12.87 6.34
C ARG A 26 -5.30 11.64 6.76
N LEU A 27 -5.35 10.65 5.87
CA LEU A 27 -5.93 9.34 6.18
C LEU A 27 -5.15 8.61 7.29
N PHE A 28 -3.85 8.86 7.40
CA PHE A 28 -2.96 8.27 8.39
C PHE A 28 -2.29 9.38 9.23
N PRO A 29 -2.92 9.85 10.30
CA PRO A 29 -2.36 10.94 11.12
C PRO A 29 -1.00 10.60 11.75
N ALA A 30 -0.72 9.29 11.96
CA ALA A 30 0.58 8.82 12.46
C ALA A 30 1.74 8.97 11.46
N ALA A 31 1.44 9.19 10.18
CA ALA A 31 2.44 9.43 9.13
C ALA A 31 2.94 10.87 9.21
N LYS A 32 3.98 11.13 10.01
CA LYS A 32 4.58 12.45 10.17
C LYS A 32 5.23 12.92 8.86
N ALA A 33 4.92 14.15 8.43
CA ALA A 33 5.46 14.73 7.20
C ALA A 33 6.98 14.89 7.23
N ASP A 34 7.50 15.24 8.40
CA ASP A 34 8.89 15.54 8.71
C ASP A 34 9.70 14.32 9.21
N ALA A 35 9.17 13.12 9.03
CA ALA A 35 9.87 11.93 9.47
C ALA A 35 11.20 11.76 8.70
N LYS A 36 12.33 11.66 9.43
CA LYS A 36 13.70 11.56 8.90
C LYS A 36 13.87 10.53 7.76
N ASN A 37 13.10 9.44 7.78
CA ASN A 37 13.16 8.37 6.79
C ASN A 37 11.86 8.27 5.96
N GLY A 38 11.16 9.40 5.76
CA GLY A 38 9.93 9.48 5.00
C GLY A 38 8.67 9.06 5.77
N GLN A 39 7.53 9.46 5.24
CA GLN A 39 6.22 9.30 5.88
C GLN A 39 5.81 7.83 6.08
N GLY A 40 6.29 6.90 5.24
CA GLY A 40 5.99 5.47 5.33
C GLY A 40 6.83 4.68 6.34
N ASN A 41 7.81 5.31 7.00
CA ASN A 41 8.76 4.60 7.87
C ASN A 41 8.09 3.90 9.06
N TRP A 42 7.03 4.48 9.61
CA TRP A 42 6.29 3.90 10.74
C TRP A 42 5.64 2.56 10.39
N ILE A 43 5.01 2.45 9.19
CA ILE A 43 4.38 1.20 8.74
C ILE A 43 5.43 0.16 8.38
N SER A 44 6.54 0.57 7.74
CA SER A 44 7.65 -0.35 7.42
C SER A 44 8.27 -0.96 8.68
N LYS A 45 8.43 -0.17 9.75
CA LYS A 45 8.91 -0.65 11.05
C LYS A 45 7.90 -1.57 11.75
N ALA A 46 6.61 -1.24 11.69
CA ALA A 46 5.55 -2.08 12.26
C ALA A 46 5.50 -3.43 11.53
N PHE A 47 5.56 -3.41 10.21
CA PHE A 47 5.60 -4.60 9.37
C PHE A 47 6.83 -5.47 9.65
N SER A 48 8.02 -4.87 9.75
CA SER A 48 9.25 -5.62 10.06
C SER A 48 9.19 -6.31 11.42
N ARG A 49 8.61 -5.66 12.44
CA ARG A 49 8.40 -6.27 13.76
C ARG A 49 7.43 -7.44 13.69
N HIS A 50 6.31 -7.26 12.97
CA HIS A 50 5.36 -8.34 12.76
C HIS A 50 5.98 -9.51 12.01
N LEU A 51 6.74 -9.26 10.94
CA LEU A 51 7.47 -10.31 10.23
C LEU A 51 8.48 -11.05 11.09
N ALA A 52 9.19 -10.36 11.99
CA ALA A 52 10.13 -11.00 12.91
C ALA A 52 9.43 -11.93 13.90
N GLU A 53 8.18 -11.61 14.27
CA GLU A 53 7.37 -12.42 15.17
C GLU A 53 6.78 -13.67 14.48
N VAL A 54 6.07 -13.46 13.36
CA VAL A 54 5.37 -14.55 12.65
C VAL A 54 6.32 -15.42 11.82
N GLY A 55 7.44 -14.86 11.38
CA GLY A 55 8.41 -15.48 10.49
C GLY A 55 9.54 -16.23 11.19
N LYS A 56 9.49 -16.47 12.49
CA LYS A 56 10.57 -17.12 13.27
C LYS A 56 11.04 -18.45 12.66
N ASN A 57 10.14 -19.24 12.12
CA ASN A 57 10.39 -20.55 11.56
C ASN A 57 10.47 -20.55 10.04
N TRP A 58 10.50 -19.40 9.40
CA TRP A 58 10.57 -19.33 7.95
C TRP A 58 12.02 -19.42 7.47
N PRO A 59 12.28 -19.97 6.28
CA PRO A 59 13.61 -19.99 5.71
C PRO A 59 14.23 -18.59 5.67
N THR A 60 15.53 -18.50 5.92
CA THR A 60 16.24 -17.22 5.90
C THR A 60 16.18 -16.60 4.51
N ALA A 61 15.34 -15.60 4.34
CA ALA A 61 15.23 -14.84 3.11
C ALA A 61 15.12 -13.35 3.45
N LYS A 62 15.67 -12.50 2.61
CA LYS A 62 15.50 -11.04 2.73
C LYS A 62 14.04 -10.70 2.48
N ARG A 63 13.27 -10.55 3.55
CA ARG A 63 11.86 -10.16 3.52
C ARG A 63 11.71 -8.80 4.14
N GLY A 64 10.89 -7.97 3.55
CA GLY A 64 10.62 -6.63 4.06
C GLY A 64 9.38 -6.05 3.40
N PHE A 65 8.99 -4.87 3.83
CA PHE A 65 7.82 -4.18 3.26
C PHE A 65 7.91 -4.01 1.74
N HIS A 66 9.12 -3.79 1.21
CA HIS A 66 9.35 -3.69 -0.24
C HIS A 66 9.07 -5.01 -1.01
N SER A 67 9.13 -6.16 -0.34
CA SER A 67 8.81 -7.45 -0.97
C SER A 67 7.35 -7.53 -1.42
N LEU A 68 6.43 -6.86 -0.71
CA LEU A 68 5.01 -6.77 -1.11
C LEU A 68 4.86 -6.13 -2.49
N ARG A 69 5.66 -5.09 -2.78
CA ARG A 69 5.65 -4.45 -4.10
C ARG A 69 6.15 -5.39 -5.19
N LYS A 70 7.19 -6.17 -4.92
CA LYS A 70 7.69 -7.17 -5.88
C LYS A 70 6.65 -8.24 -6.16
N THR A 71 6.00 -8.75 -5.12
CA THR A 71 4.91 -9.72 -5.26
C THR A 71 3.78 -9.14 -6.12
N LEU A 72 3.33 -7.91 -5.84
CA LEU A 72 2.30 -7.25 -6.64
C LEU A 72 2.67 -7.18 -8.13
N ILE A 73 3.92 -6.81 -8.44
CA ILE A 73 4.40 -6.74 -9.83
C ILE A 73 4.35 -8.11 -10.49
N GLN A 74 4.79 -9.16 -9.79
CA GLN A 74 4.79 -10.53 -10.29
C GLN A 74 3.38 -11.06 -10.51
N GLU A 75 2.46 -10.81 -9.59
CA GLU A 75 1.04 -11.20 -9.71
C GLU A 75 0.37 -10.50 -10.89
N LEU A 76 0.57 -9.19 -11.06
CA LEU A 76 0.07 -8.44 -12.22
C LEU A 76 0.66 -8.97 -13.54
N GLN A 77 1.94 -9.35 -13.53
CA GLN A 77 2.59 -9.94 -14.71
C GLN A 77 2.01 -11.32 -15.01
N GLY A 78 1.87 -12.17 -14.00
CA GLY A 78 1.27 -13.51 -14.13
C GLY A 78 -0.18 -13.46 -14.62
N ALA A 79 -0.92 -12.42 -14.23
CA ALA A 79 -2.28 -12.18 -14.70
C ALA A 79 -2.38 -11.58 -16.12
N GLY A 80 -1.25 -11.34 -16.80
CA GLY A 80 -1.23 -10.82 -18.17
C GLY A 80 -1.40 -9.30 -18.28
N VAL A 81 -1.18 -8.54 -17.19
CA VAL A 81 -1.22 -7.07 -17.26
C VAL A 81 0.00 -6.56 -18.04
N VAL A 82 -0.24 -5.78 -19.10
CA VAL A 82 0.83 -5.24 -19.95
C VAL A 82 1.80 -4.34 -19.18
N SER A 83 3.06 -4.26 -19.61
CA SER A 83 4.15 -3.59 -18.88
C SER A 83 3.86 -2.12 -18.58
N GLU A 84 3.31 -1.39 -19.54
CA GLU A 84 3.02 0.05 -19.44
C GLU A 84 1.94 0.32 -18.38
N LEU A 85 0.88 -0.49 -18.36
CA LEU A 85 -0.19 -0.38 -17.37
C LEU A 85 0.34 -0.77 -15.98
N ARG A 86 1.14 -1.84 -15.90
CA ARG A 86 1.78 -2.31 -14.68
C ARG A 86 2.72 -1.26 -14.09
N ALA A 87 3.57 -0.63 -14.92
CA ALA A 87 4.45 0.46 -14.48
C ALA A 87 3.67 1.62 -13.86
N GLN A 88 2.59 2.07 -14.51
CA GLN A 88 1.75 3.14 -13.96
C GLN A 88 0.96 2.74 -12.71
N LEU A 89 0.60 1.46 -12.55
CA LEU A 89 -0.03 0.95 -11.34
C LEU A 89 0.91 0.96 -10.13
N VAL A 90 2.20 0.63 -10.35
CA VAL A 90 3.18 0.56 -9.27
C VAL A 90 4.04 1.82 -9.14
N GLY A 91 3.88 2.79 -10.04
CA GLY A 91 4.66 4.04 -10.05
C GLY A 91 6.14 3.78 -10.36
N HIS A 92 6.42 2.91 -11.33
CA HIS A 92 7.73 2.79 -11.95
C HIS A 92 7.83 3.73 -13.14
N GLU A 93 8.97 4.37 -13.29
CA GLU A 93 9.35 4.95 -14.56
C GLU A 93 9.72 3.81 -15.51
N LEU A 94 9.33 3.95 -16.76
CA LEU A 94 9.76 3.05 -17.82
C LEU A 94 11.11 3.55 -18.30
N ASP A 95 12.16 2.75 -18.11
CA ASP A 95 13.56 3.13 -18.40
C ASP A 95 13.89 3.24 -19.90
N ASP A 96 12.92 2.93 -20.78
CA ASP A 96 13.10 2.98 -22.22
C ASP A 96 12.52 4.30 -22.79
N GLU A 97 13.34 5.08 -23.48
CA GLU A 97 12.95 6.35 -24.11
C GLU A 97 11.73 6.21 -25.02
N HIS A 98 11.58 5.07 -25.70
CA HIS A 98 10.41 4.78 -26.54
C HIS A 98 9.12 4.63 -25.71
N HIS A 99 9.17 3.97 -24.56
CA HIS A 99 8.01 3.81 -23.71
C HIS A 99 7.61 5.11 -22.99
N VAL A 100 8.57 5.93 -22.59
CA VAL A 100 8.30 7.24 -21.98
C VAL A 100 7.67 8.22 -22.96
N THR A 101 8.16 8.22 -24.20
CA THR A 101 7.72 9.21 -25.22
C THR A 101 6.36 8.89 -25.80
N TYR A 102 5.97 7.62 -25.92
CA TYR A 102 4.76 7.20 -26.62
C TYR A 102 3.68 6.60 -25.70
N SER A 103 3.94 6.36 -24.42
CA SER A 103 2.93 5.83 -23.51
C SER A 103 2.08 6.96 -22.93
N ARG A 104 0.78 6.96 -23.24
CA ARG A 104 -0.18 7.86 -22.61
C ARG A 104 -0.44 7.49 -21.15
N ALA A 105 -0.87 8.45 -20.35
CA ALA A 105 -1.40 8.15 -19.02
C ALA A 105 -2.73 7.37 -19.14
N PHE A 106 -2.82 6.23 -18.45
CA PHE A 106 -4.07 5.48 -18.36
C PHE A 106 -5.03 6.11 -17.35
N THR A 107 -6.31 6.12 -17.69
CA THR A 107 -7.37 6.58 -16.81
C THR A 107 -7.52 5.68 -15.58
N ALA A 108 -8.20 6.16 -14.53
CA ALA A 108 -8.49 5.33 -13.37
C ALA A 108 -9.33 4.09 -13.72
N LYS A 109 -10.24 4.22 -14.68
CA LYS A 109 -11.07 3.11 -15.18
C LYS A 109 -10.23 2.04 -15.89
N GLU A 110 -9.32 2.46 -16.77
CA GLU A 110 -8.39 1.54 -17.44
C GLU A 110 -7.43 0.87 -16.46
N LYS A 111 -6.91 1.60 -15.50
CA LYS A 111 -6.08 1.04 -14.43
C LYS A 111 -6.81 0.00 -13.59
N LEU A 112 -8.10 0.18 -13.36
CA LEU A 112 -8.91 -0.76 -12.60
C LEU A 112 -9.34 -1.96 -13.44
N ASN A 113 -9.95 -1.72 -14.60
CA ASN A 113 -10.65 -2.74 -15.37
C ASN A 113 -9.81 -3.30 -16.54
N GLY A 114 -8.70 -2.63 -16.89
CA GLY A 114 -7.84 -3.01 -18.01
C GLY A 114 -8.23 -2.35 -19.34
N LEU A 115 -7.65 -2.87 -20.40
CA LEU A 115 -7.70 -2.35 -21.76
C LEU A 115 -8.53 -3.28 -22.68
N GLY A 116 -9.69 -3.68 -22.23
CA GLY A 116 -10.55 -4.61 -22.95
C GLY A 116 -9.90 -6.00 -23.10
N SER A 117 -9.84 -6.51 -24.35
CA SER A 117 -9.23 -7.82 -24.65
C SER A 117 -7.69 -7.80 -24.63
N VAL A 118 -7.06 -6.61 -24.56
CA VAL A 118 -5.59 -6.47 -24.67
C VAL A 118 -4.89 -6.76 -23.34
N SER A 119 -5.47 -6.30 -22.24
CA SER A 119 -4.85 -6.43 -20.91
C SER A 119 -5.90 -6.34 -19.80
N PRO A 120 -5.89 -7.22 -18.81
CA PRO A 120 -6.63 -7.00 -17.58
C PRO A 120 -6.09 -5.79 -16.81
N GLY A 121 -6.88 -5.27 -15.86
CA GLY A 121 -6.49 -4.21 -14.94
C GLY A 121 -6.24 -4.73 -13.53
N LEU A 122 -6.13 -3.80 -12.57
CA LEU A 122 -5.86 -4.12 -11.17
C LEU A 122 -6.91 -5.04 -10.53
N SER A 123 -8.17 -4.98 -10.99
CA SER A 123 -9.27 -5.81 -10.48
C SER A 123 -9.08 -7.30 -10.71
N VAL A 124 -8.16 -7.71 -11.60
CA VAL A 124 -7.82 -9.13 -11.79
C VAL A 124 -7.26 -9.78 -10.52
N LEU A 125 -6.70 -8.97 -9.63
CA LEU A 125 -6.18 -9.40 -8.32
C LEU A 125 -7.22 -9.28 -7.18
N ALA A 126 -8.49 -9.13 -7.49
CA ALA A 126 -9.55 -9.12 -6.48
C ALA A 126 -9.84 -10.56 -6.02
N TYR A 127 -9.29 -10.93 -4.87
CA TYR A 127 -9.35 -12.30 -4.35
C TYR A 127 -10.58 -12.57 -3.48
N GLY A 128 -11.37 -11.56 -3.15
CA GLY A 128 -12.52 -11.70 -2.27
C GLY A 128 -12.15 -12.28 -0.89
N LEU A 129 -11.12 -11.73 -0.26
CA LEU A 129 -10.42 -12.30 0.89
C LEU A 129 -11.30 -12.55 2.13
N GLY A 130 -12.56 -12.10 2.16
CA GLY A 130 -13.45 -12.29 3.31
C GLY A 130 -12.92 -11.69 4.62
N LEU A 131 -12.01 -10.71 4.52
CA LEU A 131 -11.41 -10.06 5.67
C LEU A 131 -12.44 -9.22 6.45
N PRO A 132 -12.32 -9.12 7.77
CA PRO A 132 -13.18 -8.24 8.56
C PRO A 132 -12.98 -6.78 8.12
N ALA A 133 -14.05 -5.98 8.22
CA ALA A 133 -13.98 -4.56 7.92
C ALA A 133 -12.91 -3.84 8.73
N LEU A 134 -12.24 -2.85 8.13
CA LEU A 134 -11.15 -2.10 8.76
C LEU A 134 -11.58 -1.30 10.00
N LEU A 135 -12.79 -0.74 9.98
CA LEU A 135 -13.27 0.16 11.03
C LEU A 135 -13.26 -0.43 12.44
N PRO A 136 -13.71 -1.67 12.68
CA PRO A 136 -13.59 -2.29 13.99
C PRO A 136 -12.14 -2.45 14.43
N LEU A 137 -11.26 -2.89 13.53
CA LEU A 137 -9.84 -3.11 13.82
C LEU A 137 -9.09 -1.82 14.16
N LEU A 138 -9.48 -0.68 13.55
CA LEU A 138 -8.89 0.62 13.82
C LEU A 138 -9.34 1.22 15.16
N LYS A 139 -10.55 0.87 15.63
CA LYS A 139 -11.05 1.30 16.94
C LYS A 139 -10.38 0.59 18.10
N GLU A 140 -9.90 -0.61 17.88
CA GLU A 140 -9.20 -1.45 18.88
C GLU A 140 -7.69 -1.18 18.93
N ALA A 141 -7.17 -0.25 18.13
CA ALA A 141 -5.76 0.08 18.17
C ALA A 141 -5.36 0.53 19.61
N PRO A 142 -4.34 -0.08 20.21
CA PRO A 142 -3.95 0.24 21.58
C PRO A 142 -3.56 1.72 21.71
N PRO A 143 -3.83 2.37 22.86
CA PRO A 143 -3.50 3.76 23.06
C PRO A 143 -1.99 3.98 22.82
N SER A 144 -1.66 5.05 22.09
CA SER A 144 -0.28 5.41 21.79
C SER A 144 0.55 5.43 23.07
N LYS A 145 1.66 4.69 23.09
CA LYS A 145 2.58 4.68 24.22
C LYS A 145 2.92 6.11 24.63
N LYS A 146 2.78 6.41 25.93
CA LYS A 146 3.16 7.70 26.52
C LYS A 146 4.55 8.13 26.01
N PRO A 147 4.79 9.43 25.78
CA PRO A 147 6.08 9.90 25.33
C PRO A 147 7.17 9.42 26.30
N SER A 148 8.22 8.83 25.77
CA SER A 148 9.39 8.39 26.53
C SER A 148 9.98 9.60 27.27
N LYS A 149 10.27 9.42 28.57
CA LYS A 149 10.93 10.43 29.40
C LYS A 149 12.15 11.01 28.68
N PRO A 150 12.40 12.32 28.78
CA PRO A 150 13.56 12.94 28.17
C PRO A 150 14.84 12.25 28.67
N ARG A 151 15.70 11.89 27.72
CA ARG A 151 17.00 11.29 28.00
C ARG A 151 17.82 12.31 28.79
N LYS A 152 18.17 12.01 30.06
CA LYS A 152 19.08 12.82 30.84
C LYS A 152 20.38 13.00 30.04
N GLN A 153 20.71 14.22 29.71
CA GLN A 153 22.04 14.56 29.19
C GLN A 153 23.01 14.32 30.36
N SER A 154 23.88 13.33 30.22
CA SER A 154 25.05 13.19 31.07
C SER A 154 26.01 14.33 30.74
N LYS A 155 26.36 15.13 31.76
CA LYS A 155 27.45 16.11 31.72
C LYS A 155 28.78 15.40 31.53
#